data_09d65a48032a4f17442f43573859e017
#
_entry.id   09d65a48032a4f17442f43573859e017
#
_cell.length_a   1.000
_cell.length_b   1.000
_cell.length_c   1.000
_cell.angle_alpha   90.00
_cell.angle_beta   90.00
_cell.angle_gamma   90.00
#
_symmetry.space_group_name_H-M   'P 1'
#
loop_
_entity.id
_entity.type
_entity.pdbx_description
1 polymer ?
#
loop_
_entity_poly.entity_id
_entity_poly.type
_entity_poly.pdbx_seq_one_letter_code
_entity_poly.pdbx_strand_id
1 'polypeptide(L)'
;MVKSAPSEQETRTRARTRRAILDAAVEVLGENRAAPLSQVAAEAGVARSTLQRYFSERAELVTALRDYTDELANEATERARTTEGTAIEAFSRLASEYFSLRTIAMLTFADDDPTAEKGDEEECGPGDLALFDLIERGHEDGTIDPRVTPLWAQQLMWSSLYAGWTYVTAARVPAFEAHNLCLMSLVKAVAREK
;
A
#
# COMPACT_ATOMS: atom_id res chain seq x y z
N MET A 1 14.70 39.31 -11.04
CA MET A 1 14.03 38.41 -11.98
C MET A 1 13.00 37.60 -11.19
N VAL A 2 11.72 37.93 -11.36
CA VAL A 2 10.63 37.18 -10.69
C VAL A 2 10.42 35.88 -11.46
N LYS A 3 10.70 34.71 -10.85
CA LYS A 3 10.33 33.44 -11.43
C LYS A 3 8.80 33.35 -11.44
N SER A 4 8.21 33.40 -12.63
CA SER A 4 6.78 33.13 -12.79
C SER A 4 6.41 31.79 -12.19
N ALA A 5 5.26 31.73 -11.49
CA ALA A 5 4.72 30.48 -11.00
C ALA A 5 4.50 29.51 -12.19
N PRO A 6 4.75 28.20 -12.04
CA PRO A 6 4.55 27.23 -13.11
C PRO A 6 3.08 27.19 -13.51
N SER A 7 2.82 27.04 -14.81
CA SER A 7 1.45 26.87 -15.31
C SER A 7 0.82 25.59 -14.80
N GLU A 8 -0.52 25.51 -14.73
CA GLU A 8 -1.23 24.27 -14.35
C GLU A 8 -0.78 23.07 -15.21
N GLN A 9 -0.52 23.29 -16.48
CA GLN A 9 -0.06 22.25 -17.41
C GLN A 9 1.34 21.75 -17.06
N GLU A 10 2.26 22.65 -16.68
CA GLU A 10 3.61 22.27 -16.23
C GLU A 10 3.56 21.50 -14.92
N THR A 11 2.68 21.90 -14.00
CA THR A 11 2.46 21.19 -12.72
C THR A 11 1.91 19.79 -12.97
N ARG A 12 0.92 19.61 -13.83
CA ARG A 12 0.36 18.30 -14.21
C ARG A 12 1.39 17.40 -14.88
N THR A 13 2.18 17.94 -15.81
CA THR A 13 3.25 17.19 -16.48
C THR A 13 4.30 16.74 -15.48
N ARG A 14 4.66 17.61 -14.53
CA ARG A 14 5.62 17.29 -13.47
C ARG A 14 5.11 16.18 -12.56
N ALA A 15 3.86 16.25 -12.12
CA ALA A 15 3.23 15.21 -11.29
C ALA A 15 3.19 13.86 -12.01
N ARG A 16 2.80 13.85 -13.29
CA ARG A 16 2.76 12.64 -14.12
C ARG A 16 4.14 11.99 -14.27
N THR A 17 5.17 12.80 -14.50
CA THR A 17 6.54 12.29 -14.60
C THR A 17 7.03 11.74 -13.26
N ARG A 18 6.73 12.42 -12.13
CA ARG A 18 7.08 11.94 -10.80
C ARG A 18 6.43 10.57 -10.54
N ARG A 19 5.13 10.42 -10.82
CA ARG A 19 4.40 9.16 -10.66
C ARG A 19 5.01 8.05 -11.52
N ALA A 20 5.31 8.31 -12.79
CA ALA A 20 5.95 7.34 -13.68
C ALA A 20 7.33 6.87 -13.16
N ILE A 21 8.11 7.76 -12.53
CA ILE A 21 9.38 7.39 -11.91
C ILE A 21 9.15 6.51 -10.66
N LEU A 22 8.14 6.79 -9.85
CA LEU A 22 7.81 5.99 -8.66
C LEU A 22 7.29 4.61 -9.05
N ASP A 23 6.40 4.50 -10.06
CA ASP A 23 5.92 3.23 -10.59
C ASP A 23 7.10 2.37 -11.08
N ALA A 24 7.98 2.94 -11.90
CA ALA A 24 9.18 2.26 -12.38
C ALA A 24 10.12 1.86 -11.24
N ALA A 25 10.23 2.69 -10.20
CA ALA A 25 11.05 2.37 -9.03
C ALA A 25 10.49 1.18 -8.25
N VAL A 26 9.16 1.08 -8.10
CA VAL A 26 8.50 -0.09 -7.48
C VAL A 26 8.87 -1.36 -8.22
N GLU A 27 8.75 -1.39 -9.54
CA GLU A 27 9.08 -2.59 -10.35
C GLU A 27 10.56 -2.95 -10.25
N VAL A 28 11.44 -1.99 -10.57
CA VAL A 28 12.89 -2.23 -10.62
C VAL A 28 13.47 -2.59 -9.26
N LEU A 29 13.09 -1.88 -8.20
CA LEU A 29 13.61 -2.11 -6.85
C LEU A 29 12.92 -3.30 -6.17
N GLY A 30 11.70 -3.64 -6.59
CA GLY A 30 10.99 -4.86 -6.19
C GLY A 30 11.70 -6.12 -6.65
N GLU A 31 12.26 -6.10 -7.86
CA GLU A 31 13.06 -7.20 -8.39
C GLU A 31 14.49 -7.21 -7.83
N ASN A 32 15.12 -6.05 -7.78
CA ASN A 32 16.50 -5.90 -7.29
C ASN A 32 16.67 -4.60 -6.52
N ARG A 33 16.65 -4.69 -5.19
CA ARG A 33 16.85 -3.54 -4.30
C ARG A 33 18.17 -2.78 -4.52
N ALA A 34 19.20 -3.43 -5.05
CA ALA A 34 20.49 -2.81 -5.34
C ALA A 34 20.55 -2.19 -6.74
N ALA A 35 19.49 -2.26 -7.54
CA ALA A 35 19.47 -1.73 -8.90
C ALA A 35 19.87 -0.24 -8.93
N PRO A 36 20.67 0.20 -9.90
CA PRO A 36 21.07 1.58 -10.02
C PRO A 36 19.91 2.46 -10.49
N LEU A 37 19.89 3.75 -10.09
CA LEU A 37 18.87 4.71 -10.51
C LEU A 37 18.78 4.90 -12.03
N SER A 38 19.85 4.58 -12.77
CA SER A 38 19.82 4.58 -14.25
C SER A 38 18.86 3.53 -14.82
N GLN A 39 18.69 2.39 -14.14
CA GLN A 39 17.71 1.37 -14.53
C GLN A 39 16.28 1.85 -14.26
N VAL A 40 16.06 2.50 -13.12
CA VAL A 40 14.77 3.14 -12.82
C VAL A 40 14.43 4.21 -13.86
N ALA A 41 15.40 5.05 -14.26
CA ALA A 41 15.18 6.06 -15.29
C ALA A 41 14.81 5.44 -16.64
N ALA A 42 15.50 4.34 -17.02
CA ALA A 42 15.20 3.62 -18.26
C ALA A 42 13.78 3.01 -18.26
N GLU A 43 13.39 2.38 -17.15
CA GLU A 43 12.05 1.81 -16.98
C GLU A 43 10.97 2.90 -17.00
N ALA A 44 11.20 4.04 -16.36
CA ALA A 44 10.31 5.19 -16.38
C ALA A 44 10.23 5.90 -17.75
N GLY A 45 11.06 5.51 -18.72
CA GLY A 45 11.14 6.18 -20.02
C GLY A 45 11.67 7.62 -19.95
N VAL A 46 12.51 7.94 -18.96
CA VAL A 46 13.06 9.29 -18.78
C VAL A 46 14.60 9.29 -18.83
N ALA A 47 15.18 10.45 -19.20
CA ALA A 47 16.63 10.60 -19.12
C ALA A 47 17.10 10.55 -17.65
N ARG A 48 18.31 10.01 -17.39
CA ARG A 48 18.93 10.00 -16.05
C ARG A 48 18.95 11.40 -15.40
N SER A 49 19.27 12.44 -16.18
CA SER A 49 19.27 13.83 -15.70
C SER A 49 17.87 14.33 -15.32
N THR A 50 16.82 13.80 -15.95
CA THR A 50 15.44 14.07 -15.57
C THR A 50 15.14 13.42 -14.23
N LEU A 51 15.45 12.14 -14.03
CA LEU A 51 15.27 11.46 -12.74
C LEU A 51 16.02 12.22 -11.62
N GLN A 52 17.31 12.57 -11.83
CA GLN A 52 18.09 13.30 -10.85
C GLN A 52 17.52 14.68 -10.46
N ARG A 53 16.73 15.29 -11.32
CA ARG A 53 16.02 16.55 -11.01
C ARG A 53 14.82 16.35 -10.09
N TYR A 54 14.21 15.15 -10.07
CA TYR A 54 13.13 14.77 -9.16
C TYR A 54 13.64 14.19 -7.86
N PHE A 55 14.68 13.37 -7.95
CA PHE A 55 15.30 12.65 -6.85
C PHE A 55 16.82 12.73 -7.03
N SER A 56 17.47 13.64 -6.28
CA SER A 56 18.90 13.90 -6.41
C SER A 56 19.73 12.71 -5.92
N GLU A 57 19.19 12.01 -4.89
CA GLU A 57 19.84 10.88 -4.24
C GLU A 57 18.85 9.70 -4.10
N ARG A 58 19.43 8.50 -3.93
CA ARG A 58 18.63 7.28 -3.70
C ARG A 58 17.76 7.37 -2.44
N ALA A 59 18.26 8.00 -1.38
CA ALA A 59 17.52 8.18 -0.13
C ALA A 59 16.22 8.97 -0.34
N GLU A 60 16.25 10.03 -1.15
CA GLU A 60 15.06 10.82 -1.51
C GLU A 60 14.02 9.98 -2.25
N LEU A 61 14.45 9.11 -3.17
CA LEU A 61 13.55 8.21 -3.87
C LEU A 61 12.91 7.19 -2.91
N VAL A 62 13.70 6.63 -1.98
CA VAL A 62 13.18 5.66 -0.99
C VAL A 62 12.17 6.33 -0.04
N THR A 63 12.45 7.54 0.43
CA THR A 63 11.47 8.31 1.23
C THR A 63 10.19 8.56 0.44
N ALA A 64 10.31 9.00 -0.82
CA ALA A 64 9.15 9.24 -1.68
C ALA A 64 8.37 7.96 -2.02
N LEU A 65 8.98 6.79 -1.99
CA LEU A 65 8.28 5.51 -2.13
C LEU A 65 7.41 5.18 -0.90
N ARG A 66 7.80 5.59 0.30
CA ARG A 66 6.97 5.45 1.51
C ARG A 66 5.70 6.30 1.37
N ASP A 67 5.86 7.60 1.08
CA ASP A 67 4.71 8.50 0.83
C ASP A 67 3.81 7.95 -0.29
N TYR A 68 4.42 7.34 -1.32
CA TYR A 68 3.69 6.76 -2.44
C TYR A 68 2.92 5.49 -2.05
N THR A 69 3.43 4.71 -1.09
CA THR A 69 2.70 3.57 -0.52
C THR A 69 1.39 4.04 0.13
N ASP A 70 1.45 5.13 0.89
CA ASP A 70 0.27 5.70 1.54
C ASP A 70 -0.74 6.23 0.51
N GLU A 71 -0.27 6.90 -0.55
CA GLU A 71 -1.13 7.32 -1.67
C GLU A 71 -1.84 6.12 -2.31
N LEU A 72 -1.11 5.03 -2.59
CA LEU A 72 -1.68 3.82 -3.19
C LEU A 72 -2.62 3.07 -2.24
N ALA A 73 -2.34 3.06 -0.94
CA ALA A 73 -3.22 2.49 0.06
C ALA A 73 -4.54 3.27 0.16
N ASN A 74 -4.50 4.59 0.10
CA ASN A 74 -5.68 5.44 0.05
C ASN A 74 -6.51 5.20 -1.22
N GLU A 75 -5.87 5.16 -2.40
CA GLU A 75 -6.54 4.82 -3.66
C GLU A 75 -7.17 3.42 -3.61
N ALA A 76 -6.51 2.43 -3.00
CA ALA A 76 -7.02 1.08 -2.81
C ALA A 76 -8.26 1.08 -1.87
N THR A 77 -8.22 1.87 -0.80
CA THR A 77 -9.35 2.05 0.12
C THR A 77 -10.57 2.65 -0.59
N GLU A 78 -10.37 3.65 -1.44
CA GLU A 78 -11.43 4.23 -2.27
C GLU A 78 -12.03 3.20 -3.22
N ARG A 79 -11.19 2.39 -3.91
CA ARG A 79 -11.65 1.33 -4.82
C ARG A 79 -12.42 0.23 -4.09
N ALA A 80 -12.08 -0.05 -2.83
CA ALA A 80 -12.77 -1.04 -2.00
C ALA A 80 -14.20 -0.65 -1.66
N ARG A 81 -14.55 0.65 -1.78
CA ARG A 81 -15.91 1.15 -1.48
C ARG A 81 -16.40 0.63 -0.14
N THR A 82 -15.68 0.98 0.92
CA THR A 82 -15.87 0.43 2.27
C THR A 82 -17.27 0.68 2.86
N THR A 83 -18.03 1.62 2.30
CA THR A 83 -19.40 1.95 2.73
C THR A 83 -20.50 1.16 1.99
N GLU A 84 -20.17 0.40 0.94
CA GLU A 84 -21.13 -0.33 0.11
C GLU A 84 -21.25 -1.82 0.50
N GLY A 85 -22.47 -2.37 0.51
CA GLY A 85 -22.77 -3.75 0.86
C GLY A 85 -22.64 -4.03 2.36
N THR A 86 -22.61 -5.30 2.75
CA THR A 86 -22.34 -5.68 4.14
C THR A 86 -20.89 -5.39 4.54
N ALA A 87 -20.63 -5.19 5.84
CA ALA A 87 -19.30 -4.87 6.29
C ALA A 87 -18.29 -6.00 5.99
N ILE A 88 -18.68 -7.25 6.12
CA ILE A 88 -17.79 -8.39 5.81
C ILE A 88 -17.41 -8.47 4.32
N GLU A 89 -18.35 -8.13 3.42
CA GLU A 89 -18.06 -8.04 1.98
C GLU A 89 -17.10 -6.89 1.69
N ALA A 90 -17.31 -5.73 2.30
CA ALA A 90 -16.44 -4.58 2.17
C ALA A 90 -15.04 -4.84 2.75
N PHE A 91 -14.95 -5.54 3.89
CA PHE A 91 -13.68 -5.99 4.49
C PHE A 91 -12.90 -6.92 3.54
N SER A 92 -13.60 -7.85 2.90
CA SER A 92 -13.00 -8.75 1.90
C SER A 92 -12.49 -7.99 0.67
N ARG A 93 -13.25 -6.98 0.19
CA ARG A 93 -12.79 -6.13 -0.92
C ARG A 93 -11.56 -5.30 -0.54
N LEU A 94 -11.57 -4.69 0.65
CA LEU A 94 -10.45 -3.90 1.14
C LEU A 94 -9.17 -4.76 1.26
N ALA A 95 -9.28 -5.95 1.84
CA ALA A 95 -8.16 -6.89 1.93
C ALA A 95 -7.66 -7.32 0.53
N SER A 96 -8.56 -7.49 -0.43
CA SER A 96 -8.21 -7.82 -1.83
C SER A 96 -7.44 -6.68 -2.52
N GLU A 97 -7.89 -5.44 -2.35
CA GLU A 97 -7.22 -4.25 -2.88
C GLU A 97 -5.81 -4.10 -2.27
N TYR A 98 -5.69 -4.24 -0.94
CA TYR A 98 -4.39 -4.18 -0.26
C TYR A 98 -3.46 -5.34 -0.65
N PHE A 99 -4.00 -6.55 -0.91
CA PHE A 99 -3.18 -7.66 -1.39
C PHE A 99 -2.49 -7.32 -2.71
N SER A 100 -3.12 -6.54 -3.58
CA SER A 100 -2.55 -6.11 -4.86
C SER A 100 -1.34 -5.18 -4.72
N LEU A 101 -1.15 -4.54 -3.57
CA LEU A 101 -0.03 -3.64 -3.28
C LEU A 101 1.26 -4.36 -2.85
N ARG A 102 1.33 -5.69 -3.03
CA ARG A 102 2.45 -6.55 -2.59
C ARG A 102 3.82 -5.95 -2.87
N THR A 103 4.08 -5.53 -4.11
CA THR A 103 5.44 -5.15 -4.53
C THR A 103 5.94 -3.94 -3.75
N ILE A 104 5.11 -2.89 -3.66
CA ILE A 104 5.48 -1.68 -2.94
C ILE A 104 5.51 -1.90 -1.42
N ALA A 105 4.54 -2.64 -0.87
CA ALA A 105 4.50 -2.96 0.55
C ALA A 105 5.75 -3.74 1.00
N MET A 106 6.14 -4.75 0.22
CA MET A 106 7.35 -5.54 0.51
C MET A 106 8.65 -4.72 0.36
N LEU A 107 8.64 -3.66 -0.47
CA LEU A 107 9.76 -2.73 -0.58
C LEU A 107 9.88 -1.84 0.66
N THR A 108 8.78 -1.29 1.13
CA THR A 108 8.75 -0.32 2.24
C THR A 108 8.88 -0.97 3.60
N PHE A 109 8.20 -2.11 3.85
CA PHE A 109 8.30 -2.82 5.15
C PHE A 109 9.66 -3.46 5.42
N ALA A 110 10.43 -3.79 4.40
CA ALA A 110 11.74 -4.39 4.64
C ALA A 110 12.84 -3.36 4.97
N ASP A 111 12.57 -2.07 4.80
CA ASP A 111 13.47 -0.98 5.20
C ASP A 111 13.11 -0.41 6.59
N ASP A 112 12.04 -0.92 7.23
CA ASP A 112 11.74 -0.55 8.61
C ASP A 112 12.84 -1.12 9.50
N ASP A 113 13.67 -0.22 10.02
CA ASP A 113 14.61 -0.53 11.10
C ASP A 113 13.76 -0.79 12.36
N PRO A 114 13.76 -2.03 12.89
CA PRO A 114 13.00 -2.34 14.09
C PRO A 114 13.49 -1.57 15.32
N THR A 115 14.64 -0.87 15.21
CA THR A 115 15.21 -0.01 16.25
C THR A 115 14.97 1.48 15.99
N ALA A 116 14.42 1.85 14.83
CA ALA A 116 13.99 3.22 14.61
C ALA A 116 12.88 3.53 15.62
N GLU A 117 13.10 4.55 16.44
CA GLU A 117 12.05 5.10 17.30
C GLU A 117 10.89 5.51 16.39
N LYS A 118 9.84 4.69 16.37
CA LYS A 118 8.55 5.11 15.82
C LYS A 118 8.13 6.28 16.68
N GLY A 119 8.01 7.46 16.07
CA GLY A 119 7.56 8.64 16.80
C GLY A 119 6.24 8.32 17.49
N ASP A 120 6.05 8.86 18.70
CA ASP A 120 4.86 8.67 19.53
C ASP A 120 3.53 9.13 18.85
N GLU A 121 3.60 9.58 17.62
CA GLU A 121 2.50 10.05 16.76
C GLU A 121 2.47 9.29 15.43
N GLU A 122 2.27 7.95 15.45
CA GLU A 122 1.67 7.30 14.30
C GLU A 122 0.19 7.73 14.28
N GLU A 123 -0.08 8.90 13.68
CA GLU A 123 -1.45 9.26 13.33
C GLU A 123 -2.01 8.16 12.42
N CYS A 124 -3.15 7.57 12.82
CA CYS A 124 -3.89 6.63 11.99
C CYS A 124 -4.11 7.27 10.61
N GLY A 125 -3.60 6.62 9.57
CA GLY A 125 -3.81 7.08 8.21
C GLY A 125 -5.29 6.98 7.80
N PRO A 126 -5.72 7.66 6.73
CA PRO A 126 -7.10 7.56 6.24
C PRO A 126 -7.57 6.13 5.98
N GLY A 127 -6.67 5.24 5.55
CA GLY A 127 -6.96 3.82 5.36
C GLY A 127 -7.26 3.08 6.66
N ASP A 128 -6.57 3.42 7.76
CA ASP A 128 -6.82 2.84 9.07
C ASP A 128 -8.16 3.30 9.63
N LEU A 129 -8.49 4.58 9.49
CA LEU A 129 -9.79 5.12 9.90
C LEU A 129 -10.93 4.45 9.13
N ALA A 130 -10.81 4.29 7.82
CA ALA A 130 -11.80 3.61 6.99
C ALA A 130 -11.99 2.13 7.40
N LEU A 131 -10.92 1.45 7.80
CA LEU A 131 -10.99 0.09 8.34
C LEU A 131 -11.70 0.08 9.70
N PHE A 132 -11.42 1.03 10.59
CA PHE A 132 -12.03 1.10 11.91
C PHE A 132 -13.54 1.33 11.80
N ASP A 133 -13.96 2.31 11.00
CA ASP A 133 -15.37 2.57 10.70
C ASP A 133 -16.06 1.33 10.10
N LEU A 134 -15.34 0.59 9.25
CA LEU A 134 -15.84 -0.64 8.64
C LEU A 134 -16.09 -1.75 9.67
N ILE A 135 -15.21 -1.90 10.65
CA ILE A 135 -15.38 -2.91 11.73
C ILE A 135 -16.55 -2.52 12.63
N GLU A 136 -16.68 -1.24 13.01
CA GLU A 136 -17.82 -0.77 13.81
C GLU A 136 -19.15 -0.99 13.08
N ARG A 137 -19.21 -0.67 11.80
CA ARG A 137 -20.37 -0.99 10.94
C ARG A 137 -20.66 -2.49 10.90
N GLY A 138 -19.62 -3.34 10.92
CA GLY A 138 -19.78 -4.80 10.94
C GLY A 138 -20.35 -5.34 12.26
N HIS A 139 -20.10 -4.66 13.37
CA HIS A 139 -20.77 -4.95 14.64
C HIS A 139 -22.26 -4.57 14.58
N GLU A 140 -22.60 -3.42 13.97
CA GLU A 140 -23.97 -2.94 13.82
C GLU A 140 -24.79 -3.83 12.87
N ASP A 141 -24.24 -4.20 11.70
CA ASP A 141 -24.92 -5.05 10.72
C ASP A 141 -24.89 -6.55 11.07
N GLY A 142 -24.13 -6.89 12.14
CA GLY A 142 -24.05 -8.24 12.68
C GLY A 142 -23.23 -9.22 11.83
N THR A 143 -22.42 -8.74 10.90
CA THR A 143 -21.59 -9.58 10.02
C THR A 143 -20.18 -9.82 10.58
N ILE A 144 -19.71 -8.94 11.46
CA ILE A 144 -18.40 -9.07 12.14
C ILE A 144 -18.65 -9.41 13.62
N ASP A 145 -17.79 -10.27 14.17
CA ASP A 145 -17.85 -10.67 15.57
C ASP A 145 -17.52 -9.47 16.48
N PRO A 146 -18.40 -9.11 17.43
CA PRO A 146 -18.20 -7.95 18.31
C PRO A 146 -16.95 -8.06 19.22
N ARG A 147 -16.34 -9.24 19.32
CA ARG A 147 -15.06 -9.44 20.03
C ARG A 147 -13.86 -8.98 19.22
N VAL A 148 -14.02 -8.79 17.91
CA VAL A 148 -12.97 -8.32 17.00
C VAL A 148 -12.94 -6.79 17.09
N THR A 149 -12.01 -6.24 17.84
CA THR A 149 -11.83 -4.78 17.91
C THR A 149 -11.24 -4.23 16.61
N PRO A 150 -11.46 -2.93 16.26
CA PRO A 150 -10.86 -2.31 15.08
C PRO A 150 -9.34 -2.48 15.02
N LEU A 151 -8.63 -2.24 16.12
CA LEU A 151 -7.19 -2.41 16.20
C LEU A 151 -6.76 -3.87 15.98
N TRP A 152 -7.49 -4.84 16.53
CA TRP A 152 -7.19 -6.25 16.29
C TRP A 152 -7.40 -6.64 14.83
N ALA A 153 -8.47 -6.15 14.20
CA ALA A 153 -8.74 -6.38 12.79
C ALA A 153 -7.62 -5.80 11.89
N GLN A 154 -7.10 -4.62 12.22
CA GLN A 154 -5.96 -4.00 11.54
C GLN A 154 -4.71 -4.87 11.63
N GLN A 155 -4.33 -5.29 12.84
CA GLN A 155 -3.17 -6.16 13.06
C GLN A 155 -3.31 -7.50 12.32
N LEU A 156 -4.51 -8.08 12.36
CA LEU A 156 -4.81 -9.33 11.68
C LEU A 156 -4.74 -9.18 10.16
N MET A 157 -5.26 -8.07 9.62
CA MET A 157 -5.20 -7.77 8.18
C MET A 157 -3.75 -7.70 7.71
N TRP A 158 -2.93 -6.86 8.30
CA TRP A 158 -1.53 -6.69 7.91
C TRP A 158 -0.71 -7.97 8.06
N SER A 159 -0.89 -8.70 9.17
CA SER A 159 -0.22 -9.98 9.39
C SER A 159 -0.61 -11.02 8.34
N SER A 160 -1.89 -11.08 7.97
CA SER A 160 -2.40 -12.03 6.97
C SER A 160 -1.96 -11.67 5.55
N LEU A 161 -1.95 -10.38 5.22
CA LEU A 161 -1.44 -9.90 3.93
C LEU A 161 0.05 -10.24 3.79
N TYR A 162 0.86 -9.95 4.81
CA TYR A 162 2.28 -10.28 4.81
C TYR A 162 2.51 -11.80 4.67
N ALA A 163 1.75 -12.61 5.41
CA ALA A 163 1.80 -14.07 5.29
C ALA A 163 1.45 -14.52 3.86
N GLY A 164 0.38 -13.96 3.25
CA GLY A 164 -0.02 -14.25 1.88
C GLY A 164 1.05 -13.85 0.86
N TRP A 165 1.65 -12.68 1.00
CA TRP A 165 2.72 -12.20 0.11
C TRP A 165 3.99 -13.06 0.16
N THR A 166 4.40 -13.46 1.37
CA THR A 166 5.58 -14.32 1.56
C THR A 166 5.30 -15.75 1.12
N TYR A 167 4.06 -16.23 1.27
CA TYR A 167 3.65 -17.57 0.86
C TYR A 167 3.79 -17.79 -0.65
N VAL A 168 3.51 -16.79 -1.48
CA VAL A 168 3.73 -16.83 -2.94
C VAL A 168 5.15 -17.31 -3.27
N THR A 169 6.15 -16.76 -2.58
CA THR A 169 7.56 -17.08 -2.83
C THR A 169 7.98 -18.37 -2.11
N ALA A 170 7.58 -18.55 -0.85
CA ALA A 170 7.98 -19.69 -0.02
C ALA A 170 7.43 -21.03 -0.54
N ALA A 171 6.14 -21.04 -0.92
CA ALA A 171 5.47 -22.24 -1.43
C ALA A 171 5.52 -22.38 -2.96
N ARG A 172 6.02 -21.35 -3.67
CA ARG A 172 6.06 -21.28 -5.14
C ARG A 172 4.68 -21.47 -5.79
N VAL A 173 3.66 -20.88 -5.17
CA VAL A 173 2.28 -20.91 -5.65
C VAL A 173 1.94 -19.67 -6.47
N PRO A 174 0.95 -19.74 -7.39
CA PRO A 174 0.45 -18.55 -8.06
C PRO A 174 -0.13 -17.52 -7.06
N ALA A 175 0.04 -16.24 -7.36
CA ALA A 175 -0.41 -15.16 -6.47
C ALA A 175 -1.92 -15.23 -6.16
N PHE A 176 -2.75 -15.67 -7.12
CA PHE A 176 -4.20 -15.81 -6.92
C PHE A 176 -4.56 -16.87 -5.86
N GLU A 177 -3.76 -17.93 -5.74
CA GLU A 177 -3.97 -18.99 -4.74
C GLU A 177 -3.66 -18.46 -3.33
N ALA A 178 -2.53 -17.78 -3.17
CA ALA A 178 -2.18 -17.11 -1.91
C ALA A 178 -3.21 -16.04 -1.52
N HIS A 179 -3.68 -15.27 -2.49
CA HIS A 179 -4.75 -14.28 -2.32
C HIS A 179 -6.04 -14.91 -1.78
N ASN A 180 -6.51 -15.99 -2.43
CA ASN A 180 -7.73 -16.69 -2.00
C ASN A 180 -7.60 -17.27 -0.59
N LEU A 181 -6.43 -17.85 -0.25
CA LEU A 181 -6.17 -18.35 1.11
C LEU A 181 -6.14 -17.22 2.13
N CYS A 182 -5.52 -16.09 1.80
CA CYS A 182 -5.47 -14.92 2.66
C CYS A 182 -6.87 -14.39 2.95
N LEU A 183 -7.69 -14.14 1.92
CA LEU A 183 -9.06 -13.66 2.07
C LEU A 183 -9.93 -14.63 2.87
N MET A 184 -9.88 -15.92 2.54
CA MET A 184 -10.63 -16.95 3.27
C MET A 184 -10.27 -16.96 4.75
N SER A 185 -8.99 -16.85 5.08
CA SER A 185 -8.51 -16.86 6.47
C SER A 185 -8.96 -15.61 7.22
N LEU A 186 -8.80 -14.43 6.60
CA LEU A 186 -9.24 -13.15 7.15
C LEU A 186 -10.75 -13.13 7.44
N VAL A 187 -11.56 -13.48 6.43
CA VAL A 187 -13.01 -13.50 6.59
C VAL A 187 -13.44 -14.45 7.70
N LYS A 188 -12.88 -15.65 7.75
CA LYS A 188 -13.19 -16.63 8.83
C LYS A 188 -12.80 -16.12 10.22
N ALA A 189 -11.72 -15.36 10.31
CA ALA A 189 -11.22 -14.88 11.60
C ALA A 189 -12.04 -13.71 12.17
N VAL A 190 -12.73 -12.93 11.32
CA VAL A 190 -13.50 -11.76 11.75
C VAL A 190 -15.02 -11.94 11.66
N ALA A 191 -15.50 -12.88 10.83
CA ALA A 191 -16.92 -13.08 10.64
C ALA A 191 -17.61 -13.56 11.93
N ARG A 192 -18.83 -13.07 12.17
CA ARG A 192 -19.67 -13.56 13.25
C ARG A 192 -20.11 -15.00 12.98
N GLU A 193 -19.84 -15.89 13.91
CA GLU A 193 -20.38 -17.26 13.89
C GLU A 193 -21.91 -17.22 13.99
N LYS A 194 -22.59 -18.03 13.17
CA LYS A 194 -24.07 -18.15 13.18
C LYS A 194 -24.54 -19.04 14.30
#